data_3a4851498358399608b1878b857ecd77
#
_entry.id   3a4851498358399608b1878b857ecd77
#
_cell.length_a   1.000
_cell.length_b   1.000
_cell.length_c   1.000
_cell.angle_alpha   90.00
_cell.angle_beta   90.00
_cell.angle_gamma   90.00
#
_symmetry.space_group_name_H-M   'P 1'
#
loop_
_entity.id
_entity.type
_entity.pdbx_description
1 polymer ?
#
loop_
_entity_poly.entity_id
_entity_poly.type
_entity_poly.pdbx_seq_one_letter_code
_entity_poly.pdbx_strand_id
1 'polypeptide(L)'
;MKKWTKLVCLFATMAIFLSACGGGSGSNTPAPANTNDASATTPAPANNGQREQVLFGTGTPGGVYEILGTGMVNILNQNLTDVEMVAVSPAQLQQLPAMLQSGEAAVGIDMACMFERAWAGTAEYAGNAQSDIMQVLGMYDNIYGILTLDSSPYYAVEDITEKTVVASTATNLTTIKQLITAAGTFDPEKVDYRVMSYAQAAEALGDGNADVIILTAYPYNGTLDSVASTKGVRFLTVSDETRAKHDELYPANTMMAVPADTYKGQTEERWAPTIYTVLYANKNLSEDIVYEMTKTLIENVDEIALTHPSGAGITLETTQRYLDGGIMKLDRMHPGAVKYFAENGVE
;
A
#
# COMPACT_ATOMS: atom_id res chain seq x y z
N MET A 1 14.37 -54.33 8.02
CA MET A 1 13.22 -55.21 8.34
C MET A 1 12.27 -54.46 9.25
N LYS A 2 10.96 -54.58 8.99
CA LYS A 2 9.78 -54.05 9.74
C LYS A 2 9.45 -52.58 9.45
N LYS A 3 8.26 -52.19 9.13
CA LYS A 3 7.02 -52.74 8.54
C LYS A 3 6.14 -51.54 8.32
N TRP A 4 5.61 -51.40 7.13
CA TRP A 4 4.55 -50.44 6.75
C TRP A 4 3.26 -50.78 7.50
N THR A 5 2.56 -49.73 7.95
CA THR A 5 1.15 -49.87 8.30
C THR A 5 0.38 -48.77 7.56
N LYS A 6 -0.41 -49.20 6.58
CA LYS A 6 -1.39 -48.44 5.84
C LYS A 6 -2.61 -48.26 6.73
N LEU A 7 -3.12 -47.00 6.82
CA LEU A 7 -4.46 -46.78 7.37
C LEU A 7 -5.35 -46.23 6.25
N VAL A 8 -6.34 -47.07 5.93
CA VAL A 8 -7.40 -46.79 4.96
C VAL A 8 -8.52 -46.10 5.77
N CYS A 9 -8.97 -44.90 5.37
CA CYS A 9 -10.18 -44.28 5.86
C CYS A 9 -11.29 -44.29 4.82
N LEU A 10 -12.38 -44.81 5.30
CA LEU A 10 -13.65 -45.14 4.70
C LEU A 10 -14.43 -43.90 4.22
N PHE A 11 -14.97 -43.97 3.03
CA PHE A 11 -15.99 -43.05 2.54
C PHE A 11 -17.37 -43.45 3.12
N ALA A 12 -18.03 -42.45 3.71
CA ALA A 12 -19.46 -42.56 4.07
C ALA A 12 -20.25 -41.59 3.17
N THR A 13 -20.94 -42.18 2.19
CA THR A 13 -21.96 -41.53 1.36
C THR A 13 -23.28 -41.49 2.15
N MET A 14 -23.88 -40.29 2.23
CA MET A 14 -25.23 -40.12 2.76
C MET A 14 -26.14 -39.53 1.68
N ALA A 15 -27.09 -40.36 1.25
CA ALA A 15 -28.10 -40.01 0.27
C ALA A 15 -29.25 -39.25 0.90
N ILE A 16 -29.76 -38.25 0.21
CA ILE A 16 -30.90 -37.43 0.64
C ILE A 16 -32.11 -37.73 -0.21
N PHE A 17 -33.21 -37.95 0.44
CA PHE A 17 -34.54 -38.24 -0.13
C PHE A 17 -35.19 -37.00 -0.73
N LEU A 18 -35.76 -37.18 -1.93
CA LEU A 18 -36.77 -36.29 -2.50
C LEU A 18 -38.15 -36.59 -1.87
N SER A 19 -38.91 -35.55 -1.65
CA SER A 19 -40.36 -35.61 -1.51
C SER A 19 -41.00 -34.60 -2.45
N ALA A 20 -41.74 -35.12 -3.43
CA ALA A 20 -42.60 -34.40 -4.32
C ALA A 20 -44.06 -34.48 -3.81
N CYS A 21 -44.86 -33.49 -4.19
CA CYS A 21 -46.31 -33.53 -4.52
C CYS A 21 -46.84 -32.10 -4.40
N GLY A 22 -47.53 -31.49 -5.29
CA GLY A 22 -48.46 -31.83 -6.35
C GLY A 22 -49.26 -30.58 -6.59
N GLY A 23 -49.51 -30.17 -7.77
CA GLY A 23 -50.62 -30.37 -8.63
C GLY A 23 -51.51 -29.12 -8.77
N GLY A 24 -51.80 -28.68 -10.02
CA GLY A 24 -52.88 -27.75 -10.32
C GLY A 24 -52.72 -27.05 -11.68
N SER A 25 -53.41 -27.60 -12.66
CA SER A 25 -53.53 -27.14 -14.06
C SER A 25 -54.26 -25.82 -14.22
N GLY A 26 -53.94 -25.07 -15.28
CA GLY A 26 -54.73 -23.97 -15.79
C GLY A 26 -54.11 -23.29 -17.01
N SER A 27 -54.38 -23.81 -18.18
CA SER A 27 -54.08 -23.23 -19.48
C SER A 27 -54.86 -21.96 -19.74
N ASN A 28 -54.20 -20.95 -20.38
CA ASN A 28 -54.75 -20.25 -21.55
C ASN A 28 -53.79 -19.19 -22.04
N THR A 29 -53.28 -19.38 -23.27
CA THR A 29 -52.76 -18.31 -24.13
C THR A 29 -53.92 -17.68 -24.88
N PRO A 30 -53.92 -16.38 -25.22
CA PRO A 30 -53.36 -15.93 -26.50
C PRO A 30 -52.59 -14.59 -26.46
N ALA A 31 -51.68 -14.44 -27.39
CA ALA A 31 -51.09 -13.21 -27.88
C ALA A 31 -52.00 -12.61 -29.00
N PRO A 32 -51.68 -11.46 -29.63
CA PRO A 32 -50.83 -10.33 -29.34
C PRO A 32 -51.53 -8.95 -29.53
N ALA A 33 -50.92 -7.86 -29.06
CA ALA A 33 -51.06 -6.57 -29.78
C ALA A 33 -50.05 -5.55 -29.29
N ASN A 34 -49.39 -4.95 -30.25
CA ASN A 34 -48.50 -3.82 -30.33
C ASN A 34 -49.08 -2.55 -29.70
N THR A 35 -48.26 -1.69 -29.09
CA THR A 35 -47.98 -0.30 -29.52
C THR A 35 -47.46 0.58 -28.37
N ASN A 36 -46.40 1.31 -28.69
CA ASN A 36 -46.03 2.67 -28.30
C ASN A 36 -45.41 2.99 -26.95
N ASP A 37 -44.17 3.42 -27.11
CA ASP A 37 -43.52 4.62 -26.53
C ASP A 37 -44.12 5.18 -25.24
N ALA A 38 -43.38 4.99 -24.18
CA ALA A 38 -43.18 6.01 -23.15
C ALA A 38 -41.82 5.74 -22.51
N SER A 39 -40.86 6.64 -22.75
CA SER A 39 -39.64 6.78 -21.93
C SER A 39 -40.06 6.89 -20.47
N ALA A 40 -40.08 5.79 -19.78
CA ALA A 40 -40.11 5.77 -18.33
C ALA A 40 -38.73 6.08 -17.81
N THR A 41 -38.46 7.35 -17.49
CA THR A 41 -37.43 7.73 -16.54
C THR A 41 -37.72 6.95 -15.26
N THR A 42 -36.93 5.93 -15.01
CA THR A 42 -36.93 5.28 -13.71
C THR A 42 -36.50 6.33 -12.68
N PRO A 43 -37.31 6.65 -11.67
CA PRO A 43 -36.89 7.53 -10.60
C PRO A 43 -35.70 6.83 -9.92
N ALA A 44 -34.60 7.57 -9.67
CA ALA A 44 -33.56 7.13 -8.78
C ALA A 44 -34.19 6.65 -7.47
N PRO A 45 -33.74 5.56 -6.87
CA PRO A 45 -34.28 5.06 -5.61
C PRO A 45 -34.15 6.20 -4.58
N ALA A 46 -35.31 6.59 -4.00
CA ALA A 46 -35.35 7.51 -2.90
C ALA A 46 -34.53 6.95 -1.76
N ASN A 47 -33.45 7.64 -1.41
CA ASN A 47 -32.54 7.29 -0.34
C ASN A 47 -33.33 7.31 0.99
N ASN A 48 -33.67 6.14 1.53
CA ASN A 48 -34.47 5.96 2.75
C ASN A 48 -33.67 6.32 4.03
N GLY A 49 -32.83 7.35 4.00
CA GLY A 49 -32.03 7.76 5.13
C GLY A 49 -30.82 6.83 5.43
N GLN A 50 -30.53 5.87 4.55
CA GLN A 50 -29.29 5.10 4.58
C GLN A 50 -28.19 5.86 3.84
N ARG A 51 -27.07 6.06 4.52
CA ARG A 51 -25.85 6.61 3.90
C ARG A 51 -25.36 5.65 2.82
N GLU A 52 -24.85 6.17 1.72
CA GLU A 52 -24.19 5.38 0.70
C GLU A 52 -22.92 4.73 1.28
N GLN A 53 -22.79 3.42 1.16
CA GLN A 53 -21.58 2.73 1.64
C GLN A 53 -20.46 2.82 0.61
N VAL A 54 -19.30 3.34 1.04
CA VAL A 54 -18.07 3.45 0.25
C VAL A 54 -16.99 2.58 0.88
N LEU A 55 -16.58 1.51 0.19
CA LEU A 55 -15.56 0.60 0.69
C LEU A 55 -14.17 1.21 0.52
N PHE A 56 -13.46 1.36 1.63
CA PHE A 56 -12.12 1.94 1.72
C PHE A 56 -11.08 0.82 1.92
N GLY A 57 -10.32 0.53 0.88
CA GLY A 57 -9.24 -0.45 0.90
C GLY A 57 -8.06 0.05 1.74
N THR A 58 -7.81 -0.62 2.85
CA THR A 58 -6.67 -0.36 3.73
C THR A 58 -5.50 -1.28 3.39
N GLY A 59 -4.51 -1.37 4.26
CA GLY A 59 -3.40 -2.32 4.10
C GLY A 59 -3.74 -3.70 4.67
N THR A 60 -2.76 -4.59 4.58
CA THR A 60 -2.84 -5.89 5.24
C THR A 60 -2.89 -5.74 6.76
N PRO A 61 -3.59 -6.64 7.47
CA PRO A 61 -3.75 -6.56 8.92
C PRO A 61 -2.44 -6.41 9.69
N GLY A 62 -2.40 -5.47 10.64
CA GLY A 62 -1.22 -5.12 11.45
C GLY A 62 -0.20 -4.21 10.76
N GLY A 63 -0.43 -3.81 9.51
CA GLY A 63 0.42 -2.87 8.78
C GLY A 63 0.02 -1.40 9.01
N VAL A 64 0.94 -0.49 8.68
CA VAL A 64 0.72 0.96 8.82
C VAL A 64 -0.50 1.41 8.01
N TYR A 65 -0.70 0.89 6.80
CA TYR A 65 -1.84 1.25 5.95
C TYR A 65 -3.17 0.83 6.56
N GLU A 66 -3.22 -0.29 7.27
CA GLU A 66 -4.44 -0.73 7.96
C GLU A 66 -4.76 0.16 9.16
N ILE A 67 -3.76 0.47 10.00
CA ILE A 67 -3.92 1.34 11.16
C ILE A 67 -4.35 2.73 10.72
N LEU A 68 -3.61 3.32 9.79
CA LEU A 68 -3.84 4.67 9.28
C LEU A 68 -5.18 4.76 8.52
N GLY A 69 -5.44 3.80 7.63
CA GLY A 69 -6.68 3.77 6.85
C GLY A 69 -7.93 3.60 7.72
N THR A 70 -7.85 2.79 8.78
CA THR A 70 -8.95 2.67 9.75
C THR A 70 -9.17 3.97 10.53
N GLY A 71 -8.09 4.66 10.91
CA GLY A 71 -8.17 5.99 11.51
C GLY A 71 -8.81 7.01 10.59
N MET A 72 -8.39 7.05 9.32
CA MET A 72 -8.99 7.92 8.30
C MET A 72 -10.47 7.63 8.10
N VAL A 73 -10.86 6.38 8.00
CA VAL A 73 -12.28 5.96 7.88
C VAL A 73 -13.11 6.47 9.07
N ASN A 74 -12.60 6.38 10.29
CA ASN A 74 -13.29 6.90 11.47
C ASN A 74 -13.49 8.41 11.39
N ILE A 75 -12.47 9.17 10.98
CA ILE A 75 -12.54 10.63 10.85
C ILE A 75 -13.51 11.01 9.71
N LEU A 76 -13.45 10.33 8.58
CA LEU A 76 -14.38 10.56 7.48
C LEU A 76 -15.82 10.31 7.91
N ASN A 77 -16.10 9.25 8.65
CA ASN A 77 -17.45 8.93 9.13
C ASN A 77 -18.00 9.91 10.17
N GLN A 78 -17.13 10.63 10.87
CA GLN A 78 -17.52 11.69 11.80
C GLN A 78 -17.88 12.99 11.09
N ASN A 79 -17.30 13.24 9.92
CA ASN A 79 -17.40 14.51 9.20
C ASN A 79 -18.29 14.43 7.94
N LEU A 80 -18.40 13.26 7.30
CA LEU A 80 -19.26 13.08 6.12
C LEU A 80 -20.64 12.57 6.53
N THR A 81 -21.69 13.23 6.05
CA THR A 81 -23.09 12.90 6.40
C THR A 81 -23.77 12.00 5.39
N ASP A 82 -23.37 12.06 4.13
CA ASP A 82 -24.07 11.43 3.02
C ASP A 82 -23.54 10.04 2.68
N VAL A 83 -22.29 9.74 3.11
CA VAL A 83 -21.64 8.46 2.89
C VAL A 83 -21.22 7.81 4.20
N GLU A 84 -21.12 6.49 4.20
CA GLU A 84 -20.52 5.67 5.26
C GLU A 84 -19.30 4.96 4.68
N MET A 85 -18.10 5.38 5.12
CA MET A 85 -16.86 4.71 4.75
C MET A 85 -16.69 3.41 5.54
N VAL A 86 -16.41 2.31 4.86
CA VAL A 86 -16.21 0.99 5.48
C VAL A 86 -14.82 0.48 5.16
N ALA A 87 -13.98 0.33 6.18
CA ALA A 87 -12.63 -0.20 6.02
C ALA A 87 -12.66 -1.67 5.59
N VAL A 88 -11.93 -2.01 4.52
CA VAL A 88 -11.73 -3.37 4.05
C VAL A 88 -10.23 -3.63 3.88
N SER A 89 -9.75 -4.76 4.41
CA SER A 89 -8.33 -5.12 4.34
C SER A 89 -8.13 -6.22 3.29
N PRO A 90 -7.35 -5.97 2.23
CA PRO A 90 -7.00 -7.02 1.28
C PRO A 90 -6.14 -8.09 1.96
N ALA A 91 -6.27 -9.34 1.55
CA ALA A 91 -5.41 -10.42 2.05
C ALA A 91 -3.93 -10.17 1.71
N GLN A 92 -3.69 -9.53 0.57
CA GLN A 92 -2.37 -9.06 0.12
C GLN A 92 -2.53 -7.69 -0.54
N LEU A 93 -1.61 -6.78 -0.30
CA LEU A 93 -1.68 -5.40 -0.83
C LEU A 93 -1.76 -5.37 -2.37
N GLN A 94 -1.11 -6.30 -3.05
CA GLN A 94 -1.14 -6.42 -4.52
C GLN A 94 -2.54 -6.64 -5.11
N GLN A 95 -3.53 -7.01 -4.28
CA GLN A 95 -4.92 -7.16 -4.71
C GLN A 95 -5.67 -5.83 -4.78
N LEU A 96 -5.21 -4.82 -4.06
CA LEU A 96 -5.91 -3.54 -3.93
C LEU A 96 -6.14 -2.82 -5.26
N PRO A 97 -5.17 -2.73 -6.19
CA PRO A 97 -5.44 -2.15 -7.50
C PRO A 97 -6.58 -2.85 -8.26
N ALA A 98 -6.66 -4.19 -8.21
CA ALA A 98 -7.75 -4.93 -8.86
C ALA A 98 -9.10 -4.68 -8.17
N MET A 99 -9.13 -4.56 -6.85
CA MET A 99 -10.34 -4.20 -6.10
C MET A 99 -10.82 -2.79 -6.46
N LEU A 100 -9.90 -1.82 -6.58
CA LEU A 100 -10.23 -0.48 -7.05
C LEU A 100 -10.73 -0.48 -8.50
N GLN A 101 -10.06 -1.22 -9.39
CA GLN A 101 -10.45 -1.34 -10.80
C GLN A 101 -11.86 -1.93 -10.97
N SER A 102 -12.19 -2.95 -10.19
CA SER A 102 -13.50 -3.63 -10.25
C SER A 102 -14.62 -2.85 -9.53
N GLY A 103 -14.28 -1.88 -8.69
CA GLY A 103 -15.23 -1.19 -7.80
C GLY A 103 -15.58 -1.99 -6.54
N GLU A 104 -14.88 -3.11 -6.26
CA GLU A 104 -15.01 -3.82 -4.97
C GLU A 104 -14.52 -2.96 -3.81
N ALA A 105 -13.50 -2.11 -4.03
CA ALA A 105 -13.17 -0.98 -3.18
C ALA A 105 -13.28 0.30 -4.01
N ALA A 106 -13.82 1.37 -3.42
CA ALA A 106 -13.95 2.64 -4.11
C ALA A 106 -12.77 3.59 -3.84
N VAL A 107 -12.10 3.41 -2.70
CA VAL A 107 -10.94 4.20 -2.24
C VAL A 107 -9.89 3.24 -1.69
N GLY A 108 -8.61 3.60 -1.72
CA GLY A 108 -7.56 2.77 -1.13
C GLY A 108 -6.21 3.45 -1.00
N ILE A 109 -5.40 2.95 -0.05
CA ILE A 109 -4.03 3.42 0.20
C ILE A 109 -3.05 2.44 -0.43
N ASP A 110 -2.14 2.93 -1.28
CA ASP A 110 -1.12 2.07 -1.89
C ASP A 110 0.17 2.83 -2.19
N MET A 111 1.19 2.07 -2.56
CA MET A 111 2.49 2.57 -3.01
C MET A 111 2.38 3.10 -4.44
N ALA A 112 2.91 4.30 -4.70
CA ALA A 112 2.89 4.90 -6.03
C ALA A 112 3.53 4.00 -7.09
N CYS A 113 4.64 3.32 -6.77
CA CYS A 113 5.31 2.41 -7.70
C CYS A 113 4.47 1.17 -8.06
N MET A 114 3.68 0.65 -7.13
CA MET A 114 2.76 -0.48 -7.39
C MET A 114 1.62 -0.02 -8.30
N PHE A 115 1.08 1.14 -8.01
CA PHE A 115 0.04 1.74 -8.80
C PHE A 115 0.47 2.03 -10.25
N GLU A 116 1.68 2.58 -10.47
CA GLU A 116 2.21 2.80 -11.82
C GLU A 116 2.31 1.50 -12.61
N ARG A 117 2.74 0.40 -11.97
CA ARG A 117 2.77 -0.93 -12.62
C ARG A 117 1.38 -1.46 -12.94
N ALA A 118 0.44 -1.29 -12.01
CA ALA A 118 -0.96 -1.70 -12.21
C ALA A 118 -1.60 -0.89 -13.34
N TRP A 119 -1.41 0.42 -13.36
CA TRP A 119 -1.95 1.30 -14.37
C TRP A 119 -1.38 1.02 -15.77
N ALA A 120 -0.07 0.76 -15.85
CA ALA A 120 0.61 0.41 -17.09
C ALA A 120 0.37 -1.04 -17.53
N GLY A 121 -0.21 -1.91 -16.69
CA GLY A 121 -0.37 -3.33 -16.96
C GLY A 121 0.96 -4.07 -17.11
N THR A 122 1.93 -3.76 -16.24
CA THR A 122 3.29 -4.33 -16.26
C THR A 122 3.58 -5.14 -15.00
N ALA A 123 4.70 -5.84 -14.97
CA ALA A 123 5.12 -6.70 -13.86
C ALA A 123 4.02 -7.70 -13.46
N GLU A 124 3.62 -7.72 -12.18
CA GLU A 124 2.56 -8.57 -11.65
C GLU A 124 1.18 -8.33 -12.28
N TYR A 125 0.98 -7.20 -12.97
CA TYR A 125 -0.26 -6.82 -13.68
C TYR A 125 -0.14 -6.98 -15.20
N ALA A 126 0.85 -7.70 -15.70
CA ALA A 126 1.12 -7.84 -17.13
C ALA A 126 -0.11 -8.32 -17.92
N GLY A 127 -0.52 -7.51 -18.90
CA GLY A 127 -1.70 -7.78 -19.74
C GLY A 127 -3.05 -7.45 -19.08
N ASN A 128 -3.05 -6.85 -17.88
CA ASN A 128 -4.26 -6.46 -17.16
C ASN A 128 -4.10 -5.06 -16.56
N ALA A 129 -4.10 -4.03 -17.41
CA ALA A 129 -3.99 -2.64 -16.98
C ALA A 129 -5.19 -2.21 -16.14
N GLN A 130 -4.92 -1.49 -15.04
CA GLN A 130 -5.90 -1.03 -14.07
C GLN A 130 -6.12 0.49 -14.24
N SER A 131 -6.67 0.90 -15.37
CA SER A 131 -6.73 2.31 -15.80
C SER A 131 -7.89 3.13 -15.21
N ASP A 132 -8.79 2.48 -14.46
CA ASP A 132 -9.95 3.13 -13.84
C ASP A 132 -9.66 3.63 -12.42
N ILE A 133 -8.39 3.62 -12.03
CA ILE A 133 -7.93 4.08 -10.74
C ILE A 133 -7.30 5.46 -10.90
N MET A 134 -7.66 6.40 -10.03
CA MET A 134 -7.18 7.76 -10.06
C MET A 134 -6.51 8.14 -8.74
N GLN A 135 -5.51 8.99 -8.80
CA GLN A 135 -4.81 9.54 -7.64
C GLN A 135 -5.70 10.57 -6.94
N VAL A 136 -5.68 10.59 -5.62
CA VAL A 136 -6.45 11.54 -4.81
C VAL A 136 -5.52 12.53 -4.12
N LEU A 137 -4.64 12.05 -3.24
CA LEU A 137 -3.68 12.90 -2.51
C LEU A 137 -2.39 12.15 -2.18
N GLY A 138 -1.30 12.89 -2.06
CA GLY A 138 -0.04 12.40 -1.52
C GLY A 138 -0.14 12.25 0.00
N MET A 139 0.32 11.13 0.54
CA MET A 139 0.18 10.85 1.96
C MET A 139 1.50 11.04 2.71
N TYR A 140 2.46 10.18 2.50
CA TYR A 140 3.74 10.23 3.20
C TYR A 140 4.80 9.37 2.51
N ASP A 141 6.06 9.65 2.83
CA ASP A 141 7.19 8.91 2.32
C ASP A 141 7.52 7.73 3.23
N ASN A 142 7.56 6.52 2.67
CA ASN A 142 8.12 5.35 3.34
C ASN A 142 9.61 5.25 3.01
N ILE A 143 10.46 5.65 3.94
CA ILE A 143 11.91 5.58 3.79
C ILE A 143 12.42 4.26 4.34
N TYR A 144 13.23 3.55 3.56
CA TYR A 144 13.90 2.35 4.01
C TYR A 144 15.25 2.67 4.65
N GLY A 145 15.37 2.42 5.95
CA GLY A 145 16.64 2.41 6.64
C GLY A 145 17.40 1.12 6.37
N ILE A 146 18.60 1.23 5.83
CA ILE A 146 19.54 0.12 5.71
C ILE A 146 20.50 0.27 6.89
N LEU A 147 20.43 -0.66 7.84
CA LEU A 147 20.95 -0.46 9.18
C LEU A 147 21.93 -1.55 9.58
N THR A 148 22.96 -1.16 10.31
CA THR A 148 23.91 -2.05 10.97
C THR A 148 24.18 -1.56 12.40
N LEU A 149 24.85 -2.35 13.24
CA LEU A 149 25.32 -1.88 14.54
C LEU A 149 26.46 -0.87 14.38
N ASP A 150 26.57 0.09 15.30
CA ASP A 150 27.68 1.07 15.32
C ASP A 150 29.05 0.40 15.37
N SER A 151 29.14 -0.77 16.00
CA SER A 151 30.37 -1.56 16.10
C SER A 151 30.73 -2.34 14.82
N SER A 152 29.83 -2.34 13.84
CA SER A 152 30.02 -3.08 12.58
C SER A 152 31.08 -2.42 11.67
N PRO A 153 31.78 -3.19 10.84
CA PRO A 153 32.70 -2.65 9.83
C PRO A 153 31.99 -2.07 8.59
N TYR A 154 30.66 -2.21 8.47
CA TYR A 154 29.90 -1.73 7.32
C TYR A 154 29.53 -0.25 7.49
N TYR A 155 29.84 0.59 6.50
CA TYR A 155 29.54 2.03 6.46
C TYR A 155 28.65 2.40 5.28
N ALA A 156 28.77 1.65 4.18
CA ALA A 156 28.02 1.88 2.94
C ALA A 156 27.40 0.58 2.43
N VAL A 157 26.44 0.68 1.53
CA VAL A 157 25.87 -0.50 0.84
C VAL A 157 26.94 -1.24 0.06
N GLU A 158 27.93 -0.54 -0.44
CA GLU A 158 29.09 -1.06 -1.16
C GLU A 158 29.99 -1.95 -0.30
N ASP A 159 29.91 -1.87 1.03
CA ASP A 159 30.65 -2.72 1.96
C ASP A 159 30.01 -4.13 2.12
N ILE A 160 28.76 -4.30 1.67
CA ILE A 160 28.07 -5.58 1.70
C ILE A 160 28.78 -6.57 0.79
N THR A 161 29.02 -7.80 1.28
CA THR A 161 29.71 -8.87 0.57
C THR A 161 28.90 -10.16 0.58
N GLU A 162 29.37 -11.19 -0.12
CA GLU A 162 28.80 -12.54 -0.11
C GLU A 162 28.73 -13.17 1.30
N LYS A 163 29.49 -12.64 2.27
CA LYS A 163 29.53 -13.14 3.66
C LYS A 163 28.57 -12.39 4.58
N THR A 164 27.93 -11.33 4.07
CA THR A 164 27.02 -10.50 4.85
C THR A 164 25.67 -11.20 5.01
N VAL A 165 25.17 -11.24 6.24
CA VAL A 165 23.80 -11.69 6.52
C VAL A 165 22.87 -10.50 6.52
N VAL A 166 21.93 -10.47 5.59
CA VAL A 166 20.91 -9.41 5.45
C VAL A 166 19.54 -9.93 5.83
N ALA A 167 18.91 -9.32 6.82
CA ALA A 167 17.60 -9.76 7.32
C ALA A 167 16.54 -8.69 7.14
N SER A 168 15.37 -9.08 6.66
CA SER A 168 14.14 -8.25 6.60
C SER A 168 12.94 -9.01 6.05
N THR A 169 11.84 -8.28 5.76
CA THR A 169 10.70 -8.80 5.00
C THR A 169 11.09 -9.03 3.53
N ALA A 170 10.37 -9.92 2.86
CA ALA A 170 10.67 -10.25 1.45
C ALA A 170 10.67 -9.01 0.53
N THR A 171 9.73 -8.08 0.73
CA THR A 171 9.63 -6.84 -0.06
C THR A 171 10.87 -5.97 0.11
N ASN A 172 11.34 -5.77 1.34
CA ASN A 172 12.49 -4.93 1.61
C ASN A 172 13.79 -5.56 1.12
N LEU A 173 13.90 -6.89 1.16
CA LEU A 173 15.05 -7.60 0.58
C LEU A 173 15.16 -7.40 -0.93
N THR A 174 14.04 -7.19 -1.64
CA THR A 174 14.08 -6.80 -3.05
C THR A 174 14.78 -5.46 -3.22
N THR A 175 14.50 -4.49 -2.37
CA THR A 175 15.13 -3.16 -2.43
C THR A 175 16.64 -3.22 -2.21
N ILE A 176 17.11 -3.97 -1.21
CA ILE A 176 18.57 -4.08 -0.99
C ILE A 176 19.29 -4.83 -2.13
N LYS A 177 18.65 -5.83 -2.74
CA LYS A 177 19.17 -6.49 -3.94
C LYS A 177 19.34 -5.52 -5.10
N GLN A 178 18.40 -4.62 -5.31
CA GLN A 178 18.47 -3.57 -6.33
C GLN A 178 19.65 -2.63 -6.09
N LEU A 179 19.90 -2.23 -4.83
CA LEU A 179 21.02 -1.37 -4.48
C LEU A 179 22.37 -2.10 -4.69
N ILE A 180 22.50 -3.35 -4.27
CA ILE A 180 23.70 -4.16 -4.50
C ILE A 180 23.94 -4.35 -6.01
N THR A 181 22.88 -4.55 -6.79
CA THR A 181 22.97 -4.62 -8.26
C THR A 181 23.47 -3.30 -8.83
N ALA A 182 22.97 -2.17 -8.35
CA ALA A 182 23.41 -0.85 -8.80
C ALA A 182 24.86 -0.56 -8.40
N ALA A 183 25.26 -0.95 -7.19
CA ALA A 183 26.64 -0.85 -6.71
C ALA A 183 27.61 -1.68 -7.57
N GLY A 184 27.16 -2.78 -8.17
CA GLY A 184 27.93 -3.58 -9.12
C GLY A 184 29.18 -4.26 -8.50
N THR A 185 29.23 -4.37 -7.17
CA THR A 185 30.40 -4.89 -6.44
C THR A 185 30.52 -6.41 -6.53
N PHE A 186 29.37 -7.11 -6.59
CA PHE A 186 29.32 -8.58 -6.72
C PHE A 186 27.89 -9.02 -7.09
N ASP A 187 27.69 -10.33 -7.26
CA ASP A 187 26.39 -10.93 -7.57
C ASP A 187 25.45 -10.87 -6.34
N PRO A 188 24.36 -10.09 -6.37
CA PRO A 188 23.47 -9.94 -5.23
C PRO A 188 22.82 -11.25 -4.76
N GLU A 189 22.69 -12.25 -5.63
CA GLU A 189 22.09 -13.54 -5.27
C GLU A 189 22.99 -14.40 -4.36
N LYS A 190 24.23 -13.99 -4.13
CA LYS A 190 25.17 -14.72 -3.25
C LYS A 190 25.12 -14.27 -1.79
N VAL A 191 24.38 -13.19 -1.47
CA VAL A 191 24.20 -12.72 -0.09
C VAL A 191 23.28 -13.68 0.69
N ASP A 192 23.55 -13.91 1.96
CA ASP A 192 22.67 -14.67 2.86
C ASP A 192 21.44 -13.79 3.25
N TYR A 193 20.37 -13.89 2.48
CA TYR A 193 19.13 -13.18 2.78
C TYR A 193 18.22 -13.99 3.71
N ARG A 194 17.79 -13.37 4.81
CA ARG A 194 16.88 -13.98 5.78
C ARG A 194 15.56 -13.25 5.84
N VAL A 195 14.50 -13.91 5.36
CA VAL A 195 13.14 -13.36 5.41
C VAL A 195 12.56 -13.56 6.81
N MET A 196 12.20 -12.45 7.47
CA MET A 196 11.62 -12.45 8.81
C MET A 196 10.83 -11.16 9.06
N SER A 197 10.11 -11.10 10.19
CA SER A 197 9.43 -9.88 10.60
C SER A 197 10.42 -8.79 11.02
N TYR A 198 9.96 -7.53 11.10
CA TYR A 198 10.79 -6.41 11.57
C TYR A 198 11.33 -6.64 12.99
N ALA A 199 10.51 -7.16 13.90
CA ALA A 199 10.94 -7.46 15.26
C ALA A 199 12.05 -8.52 15.28
N GLN A 200 11.88 -9.60 14.52
CA GLN A 200 12.89 -10.64 14.42
C GLN A 200 14.18 -10.15 13.75
N ALA A 201 14.08 -9.27 12.73
CA ALA A 201 15.25 -8.68 12.09
C ALA A 201 16.03 -7.78 13.06
N ALA A 202 15.34 -6.97 13.86
CA ALA A 202 15.96 -6.14 14.88
C ALA A 202 16.64 -6.99 15.98
N GLU A 203 15.99 -8.04 16.45
CA GLU A 203 16.60 -9.01 17.39
C GLU A 203 17.83 -9.68 16.77
N ALA A 204 17.74 -10.15 15.52
CA ALA A 204 18.85 -10.79 14.83
C ALA A 204 20.05 -9.85 14.69
N LEU A 205 19.83 -8.57 14.35
CA LEU A 205 20.88 -7.56 14.33
C LEU A 205 21.48 -7.37 15.74
N GLY A 206 20.63 -7.19 16.74
CA GLY A 206 21.05 -7.01 18.12
C GLY A 206 21.88 -8.19 18.66
N ASP A 207 21.57 -9.41 18.27
CA ASP A 207 22.24 -10.62 18.73
C ASP A 207 23.46 -11.04 17.86
N GLY A 208 23.73 -10.29 16.78
CA GLY A 208 24.80 -10.59 15.84
C GLY A 208 24.52 -11.78 14.91
N ASN A 209 23.25 -12.14 14.77
CA ASN A 209 22.76 -13.14 13.83
C ASN A 209 22.42 -12.57 12.44
N ALA A 210 22.40 -11.24 12.32
CA ALA A 210 22.38 -10.51 11.07
C ALA A 210 23.41 -9.37 11.14
N ASP A 211 24.06 -9.09 10.03
CA ASP A 211 25.02 -7.98 9.92
C ASP A 211 24.36 -6.68 9.51
N VAL A 212 23.35 -6.79 8.64
CA VAL A 212 22.58 -5.68 8.07
C VAL A 212 21.10 -6.03 8.12
N ILE A 213 20.29 -5.03 8.42
CA ILE A 213 18.84 -5.14 8.28
C ILE A 213 18.31 -3.99 7.40
N ILE A 214 17.19 -4.23 6.73
CA ILE A 214 16.47 -3.18 6.01
C ILE A 214 15.04 -3.10 6.54
N LEU A 215 14.68 -1.95 7.06
CA LEU A 215 13.37 -1.69 7.66
C LEU A 215 12.76 -0.43 7.08
N THR A 216 11.43 -0.36 7.04
CA THR A 216 10.74 0.92 6.88
C THR A 216 11.00 1.74 8.15
N ALA A 217 11.71 2.83 8.03
CA ALA A 217 12.30 3.54 9.15
C ALA A 217 11.69 4.94 9.38
N TYR A 218 11.03 5.54 8.38
CA TYR A 218 10.42 6.85 8.52
C TYR A 218 8.92 6.78 8.16
N PRO A 219 8.03 7.53 8.83
CA PRO A 219 8.35 8.51 9.89
C PRO A 219 8.86 7.92 11.21
N TYR A 220 8.54 6.75 11.62
CA TYR A 220 9.06 6.18 12.86
C TYR A 220 8.84 4.67 12.96
N ASN A 221 9.84 3.96 13.46
CA ASN A 221 9.74 2.52 13.73
C ASN A 221 10.22 2.21 15.16
N GLY A 222 9.28 1.93 16.08
CA GLY A 222 9.59 1.66 17.48
C GLY A 222 10.48 0.43 17.72
N THR A 223 10.50 -0.53 16.78
CA THR A 223 11.40 -1.67 16.84
C THR A 223 12.85 -1.23 16.68
N LEU A 224 13.09 -0.29 15.76
CA LEU A 224 14.41 0.28 15.52
C LEU A 224 14.93 1.03 16.76
N ASP A 225 14.08 1.79 17.43
CA ASP A 225 14.44 2.54 18.64
C ASP A 225 14.96 1.65 19.77
N SER A 226 14.38 0.48 19.94
CA SER A 226 14.82 -0.46 20.99
C SER A 226 16.28 -0.89 20.77
N VAL A 227 16.64 -1.27 19.54
CA VAL A 227 18.02 -1.67 19.19
C VAL A 227 18.95 -0.47 19.25
N ALA A 228 18.56 0.67 18.68
CA ALA A 228 19.35 1.90 18.67
C ALA A 228 19.68 2.41 20.09
N SER A 229 18.71 2.27 21.02
CA SER A 229 18.90 2.73 22.40
C SER A 229 19.86 1.87 23.20
N THR A 230 19.98 0.58 22.86
CA THR A 230 20.77 -0.39 23.65
C THR A 230 22.16 -0.66 23.07
N LYS A 231 22.31 -0.70 21.76
CA LYS A 231 23.55 -1.12 21.08
C LYS A 231 24.10 -0.09 20.10
N GLY A 232 23.34 0.96 19.80
CA GLY A 232 23.66 1.91 18.74
C GLY A 232 23.46 1.29 17.36
N VAL A 233 22.88 2.05 16.45
CA VAL A 233 22.72 1.66 15.05
C VAL A 233 23.17 2.78 14.14
N ARG A 234 23.71 2.38 12.99
CA ARG A 234 24.15 3.28 11.93
C ARG A 234 23.41 2.96 10.65
N PHE A 235 22.98 4.01 9.95
CA PHE A 235 22.52 3.90 8.57
C PHE A 235 23.71 3.72 7.64
N LEU A 236 23.62 2.74 6.75
CA LEU A 236 24.57 2.61 5.64
C LEU A 236 24.32 3.74 4.65
N THR A 237 25.40 4.29 4.13
CA THR A 237 25.35 5.26 3.04
C THR A 237 25.15 4.58 1.71
N VAL A 238 24.71 5.35 0.71
CA VAL A 238 24.71 4.95 -0.70
C VAL A 238 25.52 6.01 -1.44
N SER A 239 26.53 5.61 -2.20
CA SER A 239 27.33 6.55 -2.98
C SER A 239 26.53 7.22 -4.08
N ASP A 240 26.96 8.40 -4.53
CA ASP A 240 26.31 9.09 -5.65
C ASP A 240 26.32 8.27 -6.94
N GLU A 241 27.38 7.49 -7.16
CA GLU A 241 27.48 6.59 -8.30
C GLU A 241 26.45 5.46 -8.24
N THR A 242 26.36 4.78 -7.09
CA THR A 242 25.36 3.73 -6.86
C THR A 242 23.94 4.29 -6.97
N ARG A 243 23.68 5.49 -6.43
CA ARG A 243 22.39 6.17 -6.53
C ARG A 243 22.02 6.44 -7.98
N ALA A 244 22.90 7.08 -8.75
CA ALA A 244 22.65 7.41 -10.15
C ALA A 244 22.36 6.14 -10.97
N LYS A 245 23.11 5.05 -10.70
CA LYS A 245 22.89 3.77 -11.36
C LYS A 245 21.61 3.08 -10.93
N HIS A 246 21.24 3.19 -9.67
CA HIS A 246 19.97 2.69 -9.16
C HIS A 246 18.78 3.38 -9.84
N ASP A 247 18.80 4.72 -9.93
CA ASP A 247 17.73 5.51 -10.54
C ASP A 247 17.59 5.21 -12.05
N GLU A 248 18.73 4.94 -12.73
CA GLU A 248 18.71 4.47 -14.13
C GLU A 248 18.06 3.09 -14.28
N LEU A 249 18.41 2.14 -13.41
CA LEU A 249 17.93 0.75 -13.49
C LEU A 249 16.50 0.58 -12.96
N TYR A 250 16.13 1.37 -11.98
CA TYR A 250 14.88 1.23 -11.23
C TYR A 250 14.13 2.55 -11.08
N PRO A 251 13.70 3.21 -12.17
CA PRO A 251 13.12 4.55 -12.15
C PRO A 251 11.81 4.67 -11.35
N ALA A 252 11.15 3.54 -11.07
CA ALA A 252 9.96 3.50 -10.21
C ALA A 252 10.27 3.44 -8.71
N ASN A 253 11.54 3.23 -8.34
CA ASN A 253 12.02 3.09 -6.96
C ASN A 253 13.04 4.20 -6.70
N THR A 254 12.55 5.38 -6.34
CA THR A 254 13.40 6.56 -6.16
C THR A 254 14.16 6.52 -4.84
N MET A 255 15.21 7.29 -4.74
CA MET A 255 15.92 7.56 -3.50
C MET A 255 15.63 8.98 -3.03
N MET A 256 15.57 9.18 -1.72
CA MET A 256 15.31 10.47 -1.10
C MET A 256 16.44 10.81 -0.13
N ALA A 257 16.78 12.10 -0.06
CA ALA A 257 17.65 12.60 0.98
C ALA A 257 16.92 12.59 2.33
N VAL A 258 17.48 11.91 3.30
CA VAL A 258 17.03 11.90 4.70
C VAL A 258 17.88 12.93 5.45
N PRO A 259 17.31 14.05 5.92
CA PRO A 259 18.06 15.09 6.60
C PRO A 259 18.82 14.57 7.81
N ALA A 260 19.94 15.23 8.15
CA ALA A 260 20.63 14.98 9.39
C ALA A 260 19.66 15.09 10.59
N ASP A 261 19.96 14.37 11.65
CA ASP A 261 19.18 14.34 12.90
C ASP A 261 17.74 13.80 12.78
N THR A 262 17.39 13.20 11.64
CA THR A 262 16.09 12.49 11.49
C THR A 262 16.03 11.29 12.43
N TYR A 263 17.15 10.60 12.63
CA TYR A 263 17.26 9.46 13.55
C TYR A 263 18.37 9.70 14.57
N LYS A 264 18.19 9.14 15.76
CA LYS A 264 19.21 9.22 16.81
C LYS A 264 20.55 8.68 16.32
N GLY A 265 21.58 9.52 16.34
CA GLY A 265 22.94 9.16 15.90
C GLY A 265 23.23 9.36 14.41
N GLN A 266 22.24 9.75 13.61
CA GLN A 266 22.44 10.16 12.22
C GLN A 266 22.81 11.65 12.19
N THR A 267 24.09 11.96 12.13
CA THR A 267 24.61 13.35 12.19
C THR A 267 24.76 13.99 10.81
N GLU A 268 24.52 13.27 9.73
CA GLU A 268 24.67 13.74 8.36
C GLU A 268 23.46 13.30 7.52
N GLU A 269 23.18 14.07 6.46
CA GLU A 269 22.22 13.68 5.45
C GLU A 269 22.60 12.32 4.85
N ARG A 270 21.59 11.46 4.59
CA ARG A 270 21.75 10.15 3.98
C ARG A 270 20.73 9.95 2.87
N TRP A 271 21.14 9.29 1.81
CA TRP A 271 20.22 8.87 0.76
C TRP A 271 19.67 7.49 1.10
N ALA A 272 18.38 7.35 0.97
CA ALA A 272 17.68 6.09 1.27
C ALA A 272 16.61 5.79 0.22
N PRO A 273 16.40 4.50 -0.10
CA PRO A 273 15.29 4.10 -0.94
C PRO A 273 13.96 4.55 -0.33
N THR A 274 13.09 5.07 -1.17
CA THR A 274 11.82 5.65 -0.74
C THR A 274 10.68 5.08 -1.55
N ILE A 275 9.57 4.82 -0.88
CA ILE A 275 8.30 4.50 -1.50
C ILE A 275 7.31 5.58 -1.12
N TYR A 276 6.74 6.23 -2.11
CA TYR A 276 5.70 7.24 -1.94
C TYR A 276 4.35 6.56 -1.73
N THR A 277 3.62 7.01 -0.74
CA THR A 277 2.27 6.52 -0.43
C THR A 277 1.25 7.52 -0.95
N VAL A 278 0.27 7.03 -1.68
CA VAL A 278 -0.79 7.84 -2.30
C VAL A 278 -2.15 7.23 -1.97
N LEU A 279 -3.14 8.08 -1.75
CA LEU A 279 -4.54 7.69 -1.69
C LEU A 279 -5.10 7.66 -3.11
N TYR A 280 -5.84 6.60 -3.42
CA TYR A 280 -6.44 6.35 -4.72
C TYR A 280 -7.94 6.21 -4.62
N ALA A 281 -8.65 6.52 -5.70
CA ALA A 281 -10.07 6.26 -5.84
C ALA A 281 -10.38 5.63 -7.20
N ASN A 282 -11.47 4.84 -7.27
CA ASN A 282 -12.05 4.45 -8.55
C ASN A 282 -12.59 5.70 -9.27
N LYS A 283 -12.34 5.82 -10.56
CA LYS A 283 -12.75 6.98 -11.38
C LYS A 283 -14.26 7.26 -11.37
N ASN A 284 -15.08 6.25 -11.04
CA ASN A 284 -16.53 6.35 -11.02
C ASN A 284 -17.07 6.81 -9.65
N LEU A 285 -16.22 6.97 -8.64
CA LEU A 285 -16.65 7.57 -7.37
C LEU A 285 -17.05 9.03 -7.63
N SER A 286 -18.09 9.50 -6.97
CA SER A 286 -18.60 10.85 -7.17
C SER A 286 -17.53 11.93 -6.92
N GLU A 287 -17.48 12.97 -7.77
CA GLU A 287 -16.56 14.10 -7.60
C GLU A 287 -16.80 14.80 -6.26
N ASP A 288 -18.06 14.94 -5.83
CA ASP A 288 -18.41 15.57 -4.56
C ASP A 288 -17.91 14.74 -3.37
N ILE A 289 -18.03 13.41 -3.43
CA ILE A 289 -17.52 12.51 -2.39
C ILE A 289 -16.00 12.63 -2.28
N VAL A 290 -15.29 12.60 -3.41
CA VAL A 290 -13.83 12.69 -3.40
C VAL A 290 -13.36 14.08 -2.97
N TYR A 291 -14.05 15.14 -3.36
CA TYR A 291 -13.78 16.50 -2.89
C TYR A 291 -13.90 16.61 -1.37
N GLU A 292 -15.05 16.23 -0.81
CA GLU A 292 -15.30 16.32 0.63
C GLU A 292 -14.39 15.38 1.44
N MET A 293 -14.08 14.20 0.91
CA MET A 293 -13.11 13.28 1.50
C MET A 293 -11.71 13.90 1.54
N THR A 294 -11.24 14.46 0.43
CA THR A 294 -9.91 15.10 0.33
C THR A 294 -9.80 16.26 1.31
N LYS A 295 -10.82 17.14 1.33
CA LYS A 295 -10.93 18.26 2.26
C LYS A 295 -10.88 17.79 3.71
N THR A 296 -11.74 16.82 4.06
CA THR A 296 -11.82 16.32 5.43
C THR A 296 -10.47 15.75 5.90
N LEU A 297 -9.77 14.98 5.06
CA LEU A 297 -8.50 14.40 5.43
C LEU A 297 -7.40 15.46 5.63
N ILE A 298 -7.33 16.46 4.77
CA ILE A 298 -6.36 17.56 4.90
C ILE A 298 -6.66 18.42 6.13
N GLU A 299 -7.94 18.78 6.35
CA GLU A 299 -8.34 19.64 7.48
C GLU A 299 -8.21 18.97 8.85
N ASN A 300 -8.16 17.63 8.91
CA ASN A 300 -8.04 16.85 10.16
C ASN A 300 -6.72 16.08 10.27
N VAL A 301 -5.65 16.57 9.64
CA VAL A 301 -4.33 15.92 9.62
C VAL A 301 -3.78 15.65 11.03
N ASP A 302 -3.96 16.56 11.96
CA ASP A 302 -3.50 16.42 13.34
C ASP A 302 -4.19 15.25 14.07
N GLU A 303 -5.49 15.06 13.84
CA GLU A 303 -6.25 13.94 14.40
C GLU A 303 -5.83 12.60 13.76
N ILE A 304 -5.60 12.60 12.46
CA ILE A 304 -5.08 11.43 11.75
C ILE A 304 -3.69 11.05 12.29
N ALA A 305 -2.83 12.03 12.57
CA ALA A 305 -1.50 11.82 13.13
C ALA A 305 -1.52 11.15 14.52
N LEU A 306 -2.61 11.32 15.29
CA LEU A 306 -2.80 10.62 16.58
C LEU A 306 -3.03 9.11 16.39
N THR A 307 -3.54 8.67 15.25
CA THR A 307 -3.72 7.23 14.96
C THR A 307 -2.40 6.58 14.58
N HIS A 308 -1.60 7.27 13.78
CA HIS A 308 -0.23 6.88 13.43
C HIS A 308 0.56 8.11 12.97
N PRO A 309 1.84 8.29 13.40
CA PRO A 309 2.66 9.44 13.05
C PRO A 309 2.77 9.75 11.55
N SER A 310 2.69 8.73 10.68
CA SER A 310 2.66 8.91 9.23
C SER A 310 1.50 9.79 8.74
N GLY A 311 0.42 9.88 9.53
CA GLY A 311 -0.72 10.73 9.21
C GLY A 311 -0.37 12.21 9.09
N ALA A 312 0.66 12.67 9.80
CA ALA A 312 1.15 14.05 9.70
C ALA A 312 1.64 14.43 8.29
N GLY A 313 1.90 13.45 7.43
CA GLY A 313 2.31 13.68 6.04
C GLY A 313 1.14 13.97 5.08
N ILE A 314 -0.11 13.86 5.51
CA ILE A 314 -1.30 14.10 4.67
C ILE A 314 -1.55 15.61 4.57
N THR A 315 -0.79 16.29 3.72
CA THR A 315 -0.82 17.74 3.60
C THR A 315 -0.87 18.22 2.15
N LEU A 316 -1.27 19.48 1.95
CA LEU A 316 -1.19 20.15 0.65
C LEU A 316 0.24 20.15 0.12
N GLU A 317 1.22 20.44 1.00
CA GLU A 317 2.64 20.48 0.65
C GLU A 317 3.15 19.12 0.15
N THR A 318 2.76 18.03 0.78
CA THR A 318 3.14 16.67 0.32
C THR A 318 2.57 16.37 -1.06
N THR A 319 1.31 16.75 -1.32
CA THR A 319 0.69 16.54 -2.62
C THR A 319 1.38 17.40 -3.70
N GLN A 320 1.66 18.69 -3.41
CA GLN A 320 2.42 19.55 -4.33
C GLN A 320 3.79 18.96 -4.64
N ARG A 321 4.54 18.58 -3.62
CA ARG A 321 5.86 17.95 -3.79
C ARG A 321 5.81 16.67 -4.63
N TYR A 322 4.74 15.88 -4.51
CA TYR A 322 4.56 14.67 -5.33
C TYR A 322 4.21 15.01 -6.79
N LEU A 323 3.49 16.10 -7.03
CA LEU A 323 3.24 16.62 -8.38
C LEU A 323 4.53 17.15 -9.01
N ASP A 324 5.28 17.99 -8.30
CA ASP A 324 6.55 18.56 -8.75
C ASP A 324 7.58 17.47 -9.08
N GLY A 325 7.59 16.40 -8.28
CA GLY A 325 8.46 15.23 -8.46
C GLY A 325 7.97 14.21 -9.49
N GLY A 326 6.80 14.43 -10.11
CA GLY A 326 6.22 13.50 -11.09
C GLY A 326 5.74 12.16 -10.52
N ILE A 327 5.66 12.03 -9.19
CA ILE A 327 5.08 10.87 -8.49
C ILE A 327 3.56 10.86 -8.69
N MET A 328 2.95 12.01 -8.56
CA MET A 328 1.56 12.24 -8.95
C MET A 328 1.50 13.05 -10.24
N LYS A 329 0.39 12.91 -10.97
CA LYS A 329 0.18 13.57 -12.26
C LYS A 329 -1.24 14.10 -12.32
N LEU A 330 -1.40 15.38 -12.65
CA LEU A 330 -2.72 16.03 -12.69
C LEU A 330 -3.71 15.32 -13.61
N ASP A 331 -3.25 14.82 -14.76
CA ASP A 331 -4.07 14.06 -15.71
C ASP A 331 -4.50 12.66 -15.22
N ARG A 332 -3.94 12.22 -14.09
CA ARG A 332 -4.29 10.97 -13.41
C ARG A 332 -4.98 11.20 -12.05
N MET A 333 -5.17 12.43 -11.66
CA MET A 333 -5.88 12.76 -10.42
C MET A 333 -7.39 12.74 -10.63
N HIS A 334 -8.10 12.35 -9.58
CA HIS A 334 -9.56 12.37 -9.58
C HIS A 334 -10.09 13.82 -9.64
N PRO A 335 -11.09 14.13 -10.49
CA PRO A 335 -11.57 15.50 -10.67
C PRO A 335 -11.98 16.20 -9.35
N GLY A 336 -12.62 15.47 -8.42
CA GLY A 336 -12.98 16.01 -7.11
C GLY A 336 -11.75 16.43 -6.28
N ALA A 337 -10.66 15.66 -6.34
CA ALA A 337 -9.40 16.03 -5.69
C ALA A 337 -8.75 17.23 -6.37
N VAL A 338 -8.68 17.24 -7.71
CA VAL A 338 -8.14 18.38 -8.49
C VAL A 338 -8.87 19.66 -8.13
N LYS A 339 -10.21 19.63 -8.03
CA LYS A 339 -10.99 20.80 -7.65
C LYS A 339 -10.59 21.34 -6.27
N TYR A 340 -10.49 20.46 -5.26
CA TYR A 340 -10.07 20.89 -3.92
C TYR A 340 -8.68 21.50 -3.91
N PHE A 341 -7.73 20.85 -4.57
CA PHE A 341 -6.34 21.31 -4.62
C PHE A 341 -6.19 22.64 -5.35
N ALA A 342 -6.87 22.83 -6.49
CA ALA A 342 -6.85 24.11 -7.22
C ALA A 342 -7.40 25.27 -6.38
N GLU A 343 -8.44 25.03 -5.56
CA GLU A 343 -9.00 26.04 -4.63
C GLU A 343 -8.01 26.37 -3.49
N ASN A 344 -7.04 25.50 -3.20
CA ASN A 344 -6.05 25.66 -2.14
C ASN A 344 -4.62 25.89 -2.64
N GLY A 345 -4.45 26.23 -3.92
CA GLY A 345 -3.17 26.69 -4.50
C GLY A 345 -2.17 25.58 -4.77
N VAL A 346 -2.62 24.34 -4.95
CA VAL A 346 -1.82 23.21 -5.42
C VAL A 346 -2.08 23.05 -6.93
N GLU A 347 -1.00 23.11 -7.75
CA GLU A 347 -1.05 23.12 -9.22
C GLU A 347 -0.19 22.03 -9.86
#